data_fff28ce477391cdf78e6ee2602322ccb
#
_entry.id   fff28ce477391cdf78e6ee2602322ccb
#
_cell.length_a   1.000
_cell.length_b   1.000
_cell.length_c   1.000
_cell.angle_alpha   90.00
_cell.angle_beta   90.00
_cell.angle_gamma   90.00
#
_symmetry.space_group_name_H-M   'P 1'
#
loop_
_entity.id
_entity.type
_entity.pdbx_description
1 polymer ?
#
loop_
_entity_poly.entity_id
_entity_poly.type
_entity_poly.pdbx_seq_one_letter_code
_entity_poly.pdbx_strand_id
1 'polypeptide(L)'
;MEANPNIEVDLMHIPSEDFLTKLNAMIAAGEAPDVSYSASWKCQMGEDGLIYNFYDLLDDMGLSKDDYLSTCWWNWSPTESAGPVQANVTTNLMYNVDCFEEAGVDLPPTKVEDAWSWDEFVEMAQKLTLDTEGRNAADPDFDANNIKQYGVMFGTDWNVYMPFILSAGGGYLNESMDGLGLNDEKSAQILQNFADLINVYHVSPTAVQKNAMPSAATALAAKQTAMYIDGSWNHLDLMNSGCNWGVGVLPIDENYTTFFDGGSLIIFKSTKHLEASEKLYLWLTNPESSERITELYRTLWMPVQTEYYTDPDKIDFWASEELPARPEGFQDAIVKATYDHAVVATEINVKNFNEINTLVSSALEQVWSGKKTAEEAMTEVKSQTDSLVEGTYSGERS
;
A
#
# COMPACT_ATOMS: atom_id res chain seq x y z
N MET A 1 -28.92 -5.20 -8.62
CA MET A 1 -29.90 -6.00 -9.39
C MET A 1 -31.30 -5.39 -9.39
N GLU A 2 -31.83 -4.85 -8.29
CA GLU A 2 -33.15 -4.18 -8.31
C GLU A 2 -33.23 -3.02 -9.32
N ALA A 3 -32.18 -2.21 -9.44
CA ALA A 3 -32.12 -1.12 -10.41
C ALA A 3 -31.93 -1.59 -11.87
N ASN A 4 -31.45 -2.81 -12.09
CA ASN A 4 -31.17 -3.40 -13.40
C ASN A 4 -31.68 -4.83 -13.45
N PRO A 5 -33.01 -5.06 -13.56
CA PRO A 5 -33.61 -6.39 -13.44
C PRO A 5 -33.23 -7.36 -14.57
N ASN A 6 -32.64 -6.85 -15.65
CA ASN A 6 -32.17 -7.66 -16.78
C ASN A 6 -30.70 -8.08 -16.65
N ILE A 7 -30.02 -7.69 -15.56
CA ILE A 7 -28.62 -8.05 -15.31
C ILE A 7 -28.58 -9.02 -14.14
N GLU A 8 -28.02 -10.20 -14.39
CA GLU A 8 -27.67 -11.18 -13.37
C GLU A 8 -26.13 -11.21 -13.25
N VAL A 9 -25.62 -11.18 -12.02
CA VAL A 9 -24.18 -11.22 -11.74
C VAL A 9 -23.89 -12.57 -11.09
N ASP A 10 -23.08 -13.39 -11.76
CA ASP A 10 -22.52 -14.62 -11.21
C ASP A 10 -21.15 -14.31 -10.60
N LEU A 11 -21.05 -14.37 -9.28
CA LEU A 11 -19.85 -14.01 -8.52
C LEU A 11 -18.98 -15.23 -8.27
N MET A 12 -17.76 -15.19 -8.82
CA MET A 12 -16.73 -16.19 -8.54
C MET A 12 -15.71 -15.65 -7.54
N HIS A 13 -15.68 -16.20 -6.33
CA HIS A 13 -14.64 -15.92 -5.35
C HIS A 13 -13.45 -16.86 -5.56
N ILE A 14 -12.24 -16.28 -5.65
CA ILE A 14 -10.97 -16.99 -5.75
C ILE A 14 -10.06 -16.46 -4.63
N PRO A 15 -9.47 -17.34 -3.79
CA PRO A 15 -8.46 -16.92 -2.81
C PRO A 15 -7.30 -16.19 -3.47
N SER A 16 -6.71 -15.21 -2.76
CA SER A 16 -5.69 -14.32 -3.31
C SER A 16 -4.47 -15.10 -3.83
N GLU A 17 -4.03 -16.13 -3.10
CA GLU A 17 -2.91 -16.99 -3.45
C GLU A 17 -3.12 -17.81 -4.74
N ASP A 18 -4.36 -18.12 -5.10
CA ASP A 18 -4.72 -18.89 -6.30
C ASP A 18 -5.18 -18.02 -7.47
N PHE A 19 -5.41 -16.73 -7.21
CA PHE A 19 -6.15 -15.86 -8.11
C PHE A 19 -5.54 -15.80 -9.52
N LEU A 20 -4.28 -15.45 -9.64
CA LEU A 20 -3.61 -15.32 -10.95
C LEU A 20 -3.52 -16.64 -11.71
N THR A 21 -3.19 -17.72 -11.01
CA THR A 21 -3.11 -19.06 -11.62
C THR A 21 -4.44 -19.44 -12.24
N LYS A 22 -5.54 -19.23 -11.51
CA LYS A 22 -6.88 -19.57 -11.98
C LYS A 22 -7.37 -18.65 -13.08
N LEU A 23 -7.13 -17.33 -12.95
CA LEU A 23 -7.49 -16.35 -13.97
C LEU A 23 -6.78 -16.66 -15.30
N ASN A 24 -5.47 -16.92 -15.28
CA ASN A 24 -4.69 -17.27 -16.46
C ASN A 24 -5.19 -18.58 -17.12
N ALA A 25 -5.56 -19.58 -16.31
CA ALA A 25 -6.15 -20.81 -16.83
C ALA A 25 -7.50 -20.56 -17.54
N MET A 26 -8.35 -19.69 -16.98
CA MET A 26 -9.63 -19.32 -17.59
C MET A 26 -9.42 -18.52 -18.89
N ILE A 27 -8.47 -17.59 -18.92
CA ILE A 27 -8.10 -16.84 -20.14
C ILE A 27 -7.64 -17.81 -21.23
N ALA A 28 -6.74 -18.72 -20.89
CA ALA A 28 -6.20 -19.71 -21.84
C ALA A 28 -7.28 -20.67 -22.36
N ALA A 29 -8.31 -20.97 -21.56
CA ALA A 29 -9.45 -21.78 -21.96
C ALA A 29 -10.50 -21.00 -22.81
N GLY A 30 -10.36 -19.68 -22.94
CA GLY A 30 -11.36 -18.81 -23.57
C GLY A 30 -12.61 -18.58 -22.70
N GLU A 31 -12.49 -18.77 -21.40
CA GLU A 31 -13.54 -18.66 -20.38
C GLU A 31 -13.25 -17.50 -19.39
N ALA A 32 -12.55 -16.45 -19.85
CA ALA A 32 -12.31 -15.27 -19.04
C ALA A 32 -13.64 -14.66 -18.56
N PRO A 33 -13.70 -14.11 -17.32
CA PRO A 33 -14.91 -13.46 -16.83
C PRO A 33 -15.21 -12.18 -17.65
N ASP A 34 -16.43 -11.66 -17.56
CA ASP A 34 -16.77 -10.36 -18.17
C ASP A 34 -16.02 -9.22 -17.47
N VAL A 35 -16.01 -9.24 -16.13
CA VAL A 35 -15.33 -8.27 -15.27
C VAL A 35 -14.52 -9.00 -14.22
N SER A 36 -13.34 -8.52 -13.92
CA SER A 36 -12.54 -9.02 -12.81
C SER A 36 -11.96 -7.88 -12.00
N TYR A 37 -11.91 -8.07 -10.68
CA TYR A 37 -11.02 -7.29 -9.83
C TYR A 37 -9.59 -7.83 -10.00
N SER A 38 -8.62 -6.94 -10.17
CA SER A 38 -7.21 -7.32 -10.30
C SER A 38 -6.32 -6.32 -9.58
N ALA A 39 -5.37 -6.80 -8.80
CA ALA A 39 -4.36 -5.96 -8.15
C ALA A 39 -3.08 -5.85 -9.00
N SER A 40 -2.75 -6.83 -9.84
CA SER A 40 -1.50 -6.89 -10.61
C SER A 40 -1.76 -7.31 -12.06
N TRP A 41 -0.76 -7.18 -12.93
CA TRP A 41 -0.76 -7.67 -14.32
C TRP A 41 -1.70 -6.97 -15.30
N LYS A 42 -2.43 -5.94 -14.87
CA LYS A 42 -3.42 -5.26 -15.71
C LYS A 42 -2.80 -4.60 -16.94
N CYS A 43 -1.66 -3.93 -16.74
CA CYS A 43 -0.95 -3.28 -17.84
C CYS A 43 -0.47 -4.32 -18.87
N GLN A 44 0.06 -5.45 -18.41
CA GLN A 44 0.45 -6.55 -19.30
C GLN A 44 -0.76 -7.13 -20.04
N MET A 45 -1.89 -7.37 -19.36
CA MET A 45 -3.12 -7.81 -20.02
C MET A 45 -3.62 -6.80 -21.07
N GLY A 46 -3.39 -5.51 -20.84
CA GLY A 46 -3.69 -4.45 -21.80
C GLY A 46 -2.78 -4.53 -23.05
N GLU A 47 -1.47 -4.63 -22.86
CA GLU A 47 -0.49 -4.82 -23.95
C GLU A 47 -0.77 -6.10 -24.75
N ASP A 48 -1.18 -7.18 -24.09
CA ASP A 48 -1.58 -8.46 -24.72
C ASP A 48 -2.95 -8.38 -25.41
N GLY A 49 -3.66 -7.27 -25.31
CA GLY A 49 -4.94 -7.04 -25.95
C GLY A 49 -6.11 -7.82 -25.33
N LEU A 50 -6.00 -8.30 -24.10
CA LEU A 50 -6.98 -9.12 -23.40
C LEU A 50 -8.12 -8.31 -22.80
N ILE A 51 -7.85 -7.07 -22.38
CA ILE A 51 -8.82 -6.17 -21.73
C ILE A 51 -9.12 -4.95 -22.60
N TYR A 52 -10.25 -4.31 -22.32
CA TYR A 52 -10.58 -3.04 -22.97
C TYR A 52 -9.62 -1.94 -22.53
N ASN A 53 -9.27 -1.03 -23.45
CA ASN A 53 -8.71 0.26 -23.09
C ASN A 53 -9.80 1.07 -22.39
N PHE A 54 -9.59 1.37 -21.11
CA PHE A 54 -10.60 2.04 -20.30
C PHE A 54 -10.91 3.45 -20.79
N TYR A 55 -9.95 4.13 -21.43
CA TYR A 55 -10.19 5.46 -22.02
C TYR A 55 -11.23 5.43 -23.15
N ASP A 56 -11.36 4.31 -23.87
CA ASP A 56 -12.36 4.16 -24.93
C ASP A 56 -13.79 3.96 -24.36
N LEU A 57 -13.92 3.61 -23.07
CA LEU A 57 -15.20 3.36 -22.40
C LEU A 57 -15.73 4.58 -21.62
N LEU A 58 -14.90 5.61 -21.39
CA LEU A 58 -15.25 6.75 -20.54
C LEU A 58 -16.52 7.48 -21.02
N ASP A 59 -16.61 7.79 -22.31
CA ASP A 59 -17.75 8.51 -22.88
C ASP A 59 -19.07 7.71 -22.73
N ASP A 60 -19.02 6.41 -22.99
CA ASP A 60 -20.21 5.54 -22.86
C ASP A 60 -20.66 5.41 -21.41
N MET A 61 -19.74 5.46 -20.46
CA MET A 61 -20.01 5.46 -19.03
C MET A 61 -20.35 6.86 -18.46
N GLY A 62 -20.21 7.92 -19.25
CA GLY A 62 -20.44 9.30 -18.80
C GLY A 62 -19.39 9.80 -17.82
N LEU A 63 -18.16 9.28 -17.91
CA LEU A 63 -17.01 9.62 -17.08
C LEU A 63 -16.01 10.50 -17.83
N SER A 64 -15.22 11.27 -17.08
CA SER A 64 -14.07 12.02 -17.60
C SER A 64 -12.79 11.59 -16.88
N LYS A 65 -11.67 11.54 -17.60
CA LYS A 65 -10.36 11.30 -16.99
C LYS A 65 -10.04 12.36 -15.92
N ASP A 66 -10.47 13.59 -16.15
CA ASP A 66 -10.21 14.74 -15.27
C ASP A 66 -10.99 14.67 -13.95
N ASP A 67 -12.01 13.80 -13.85
CA ASP A 67 -12.74 13.58 -12.61
C ASP A 67 -11.95 12.77 -11.58
N TYR A 68 -10.82 12.17 -12.00
CA TYR A 68 -10.02 11.26 -11.19
C TYR A 68 -8.64 11.86 -10.86
N LEU A 69 -8.07 11.40 -9.74
CA LEU A 69 -6.70 11.71 -9.37
C LEU A 69 -5.71 11.24 -10.44
N SER A 70 -4.76 12.08 -10.80
CA SER A 70 -3.81 11.79 -11.88
C SER A 70 -2.90 10.57 -11.61
N THR A 71 -2.66 10.27 -10.33
CA THR A 71 -1.76 9.21 -9.85
C THR A 71 -2.44 7.84 -9.71
N CYS A 72 -3.75 7.74 -9.94
CA CYS A 72 -4.49 6.49 -9.74
C CYS A 72 -4.64 5.62 -10.99
N TRP A 73 -4.06 6.00 -12.14
CA TRP A 73 -4.28 5.33 -13.41
C TRP A 73 -3.27 4.22 -13.69
N TRP A 74 -3.77 3.04 -14.03
CA TRP A 74 -2.98 1.92 -14.55
C TRP A 74 -2.80 2.06 -16.07
N ASN A 75 -1.88 2.91 -16.49
CA ASN A 75 -1.59 3.15 -17.89
C ASN A 75 -0.55 2.16 -18.40
N TRP A 76 -0.81 1.50 -19.54
CA TRP A 76 0.22 0.75 -20.27
C TRP A 76 0.78 1.52 -21.46
N SER A 77 0.16 2.65 -21.82
CA SER A 77 0.71 3.64 -22.75
C SER A 77 0.14 5.03 -22.43
N PRO A 78 0.64 6.11 -23.05
CA PRO A 78 0.10 7.46 -22.85
C PRO A 78 -1.39 7.63 -23.21
N THR A 79 -1.92 6.73 -24.04
CA THR A 79 -3.30 6.78 -24.56
C THR A 79 -4.14 5.58 -24.20
N GLU A 80 -3.62 4.66 -23.39
CA GLU A 80 -4.30 3.42 -23.03
C GLU A 80 -4.13 3.07 -21.55
N SER A 81 -5.22 2.63 -20.92
CA SER A 81 -5.29 2.35 -19.51
C SER A 81 -6.18 1.16 -19.17
N ALA A 82 -5.81 0.41 -18.15
CA ALA A 82 -6.68 -0.59 -17.53
C ALA A 82 -7.79 0.02 -16.65
N GLY A 83 -7.74 1.34 -16.45
CA GLY A 83 -8.64 2.08 -15.59
C GLY A 83 -7.95 2.59 -14.32
N PRO A 84 -8.66 3.38 -13.52
CA PRO A 84 -8.13 3.87 -12.25
C PRO A 84 -8.14 2.77 -11.19
N VAL A 85 -7.34 2.94 -10.15
CA VAL A 85 -7.42 2.17 -8.91
C VAL A 85 -8.85 2.27 -8.34
N GLN A 86 -9.39 1.19 -7.79
CA GLN A 86 -10.74 1.19 -7.20
C GLN A 86 -10.72 0.84 -5.72
N ALA A 87 -9.98 -0.18 -5.33
CA ALA A 87 -9.73 -0.49 -3.92
C ALA A 87 -8.50 0.28 -3.47
N ASN A 88 -8.62 1.60 -3.47
CA ASN A 88 -7.50 2.46 -3.20
C ASN A 88 -7.12 2.43 -1.72
N VAL A 89 -5.83 2.33 -1.49
CA VAL A 89 -5.17 2.28 -0.19
C VAL A 89 -3.89 3.11 -0.21
N THR A 90 -3.37 3.44 0.96
CA THR A 90 -2.10 4.16 1.11
C THR A 90 -1.29 3.55 2.24
N THR A 91 0.03 3.69 2.19
CA THR A 91 0.92 3.32 3.30
C THR A 91 0.93 4.43 4.34
N ASN A 92 0.80 4.07 5.59
CA ASN A 92 0.74 5.01 6.70
C ASN A 92 1.29 4.41 8.00
N LEU A 93 1.44 5.24 9.03
CA LEU A 93 1.83 4.85 10.37
C LEU A 93 0.58 4.69 11.23
N MET A 94 0.27 3.46 11.65
CA MET A 94 -0.78 3.14 12.61
C MET A 94 -0.16 2.94 14.00
N TYR A 95 -0.86 3.33 15.06
CA TYR A 95 -0.35 3.20 16.41
C TYR A 95 -1.44 2.94 17.45
N ASN A 96 -1.04 2.39 18.59
CA ASN A 96 -1.88 2.24 19.76
C ASN A 96 -1.68 3.45 20.69
N VAL A 97 -2.73 4.26 20.87
CA VAL A 97 -2.71 5.50 21.67
C VAL A 97 -2.31 5.21 23.12
N ASP A 98 -2.82 4.13 23.70
CA ASP A 98 -2.54 3.80 25.11
C ASP A 98 -1.04 3.48 25.34
N CYS A 99 -0.32 2.95 24.34
CA CYS A 99 1.12 2.72 24.48
C CYS A 99 1.90 4.03 24.63
N PHE A 100 1.49 5.07 23.90
CA PHE A 100 2.09 6.40 23.99
C PHE A 100 1.76 7.10 25.30
N GLU A 101 0.49 7.01 25.75
CA GLU A 101 0.06 7.56 27.04
C GLU A 101 0.79 6.89 28.21
N GLU A 102 0.92 5.56 28.21
CA GLU A 102 1.65 4.80 29.24
C GLU A 102 3.14 5.15 29.26
N ALA A 103 3.75 5.42 28.12
CA ALA A 103 5.14 5.84 28.01
C ALA A 103 5.33 7.33 28.32
N GLY A 104 4.25 8.13 28.35
CA GLY A 104 4.30 9.58 28.59
C GLY A 104 4.99 10.34 27.47
N VAL A 105 4.80 9.91 26.21
CA VAL A 105 5.38 10.52 25.01
C VAL A 105 4.28 11.01 24.07
N ASP A 106 4.63 11.99 23.23
CA ASP A 106 3.70 12.59 22.27
C ASP A 106 3.28 11.58 21.17
N LEU A 107 2.04 11.69 20.69
CA LEU A 107 1.52 10.89 19.59
C LEU A 107 2.22 11.21 18.26
N PRO A 108 2.24 10.29 17.31
CA PRO A 108 2.75 10.54 15.95
C PRO A 108 2.07 11.75 15.31
N PRO A 109 2.83 12.60 14.58
CA PRO A 109 2.26 13.72 13.85
C PRO A 109 1.21 13.27 12.81
N THR A 110 0.16 14.07 12.64
CA THR A 110 -0.85 13.86 11.60
C THR A 110 -0.61 14.76 10.38
N LYS A 111 0.23 15.78 10.49
CA LYS A 111 0.54 16.72 9.41
C LYS A 111 1.94 16.48 8.87
N VAL A 112 2.07 16.57 7.55
CA VAL A 112 3.33 16.35 6.83
C VAL A 112 4.41 17.34 7.27
N GLU A 113 4.06 18.59 7.53
CA GLU A 113 4.97 19.62 7.99
C GLU A 113 5.57 19.36 9.38
N ASP A 114 4.93 18.53 10.17
CA ASP A 114 5.34 18.15 11.54
C ASP A 114 5.92 16.73 11.59
N ALA A 115 6.03 16.05 10.43
CA ALA A 115 6.47 14.64 10.36
C ALA A 115 7.84 14.46 11.06
N TRP A 116 7.96 13.34 11.77
CA TRP A 116 9.25 12.97 12.36
C TRP A 116 10.31 12.73 11.28
N SER A 117 11.55 13.12 11.58
CA SER A 117 12.71 12.58 10.89
C SER A 117 12.88 11.09 11.20
N TRP A 118 13.70 10.38 10.42
CA TRP A 118 14.00 8.96 10.70
C TRP A 118 14.61 8.78 12.10
N ASP A 119 15.52 9.67 12.51
CA ASP A 119 16.15 9.60 13.84
C ASP A 119 15.14 9.79 14.97
N GLU A 120 14.23 10.76 14.85
CA GLU A 120 13.15 10.96 15.83
C GLU A 120 12.22 9.75 15.90
N PHE A 121 11.90 9.14 14.76
CA PHE A 121 11.11 7.92 14.70
C PHE A 121 11.81 6.76 15.42
N VAL A 122 13.11 6.55 15.20
CA VAL A 122 13.90 5.53 15.89
C VAL A 122 13.94 5.78 17.39
N GLU A 123 14.17 7.04 17.82
CA GLU A 123 14.14 7.42 19.23
C GLU A 123 12.79 7.09 19.87
N MET A 124 11.69 7.40 19.17
CA MET A 124 10.35 7.09 19.65
C MET A 124 10.13 5.58 19.72
N ALA A 125 10.54 4.83 18.69
CA ALA A 125 10.45 3.38 18.69
C ALA A 125 11.25 2.75 19.86
N GLN A 126 12.42 3.29 20.21
CA GLN A 126 13.20 2.83 21.38
C GLN A 126 12.47 3.10 22.71
N LYS A 127 11.85 4.28 22.87
CA LYS A 127 11.08 4.62 24.09
C LYS A 127 9.87 3.71 24.29
N LEU A 128 9.26 3.26 23.18
CA LEU A 128 8.07 2.40 23.17
C LEU A 128 8.40 0.90 23.18
N THR A 129 9.65 0.50 22.95
CA THR A 129 10.07 -0.90 23.07
C THR A 129 10.34 -1.25 24.51
N LEU A 130 9.66 -2.25 25.05
CA LEU A 130 9.77 -2.63 26.46
C LEU A 130 10.21 -4.09 26.59
N ASP A 131 11.15 -4.37 27.49
CA ASP A 131 11.46 -5.71 27.93
C ASP A 131 10.45 -6.24 28.99
N THR A 132 10.60 -7.48 29.41
CA THR A 132 9.72 -8.09 30.43
C THR A 132 9.81 -7.44 31.81
N GLU A 133 10.87 -6.68 32.09
CA GLU A 133 11.06 -5.91 33.33
C GLU A 133 10.50 -4.47 33.21
N GLY A 134 10.02 -4.09 32.01
CA GLY A 134 9.46 -2.77 31.72
C GLY A 134 10.50 -1.69 31.40
N ARG A 135 11.77 -2.06 31.15
CA ARG A 135 12.82 -1.13 30.68
C ARG A 135 12.67 -0.91 29.18
N ASN A 136 12.85 0.31 28.73
CA ASN A 136 12.79 0.61 27.30
C ASN A 136 14.13 0.37 26.59
N ALA A 137 14.13 0.32 25.25
CA ALA A 137 15.32 0.00 24.47
C ALA A 137 16.44 1.06 24.51
N ALA A 138 16.19 2.24 25.09
CA ALA A 138 17.22 3.23 25.38
C ALA A 138 17.90 3.03 26.76
N ASP A 139 17.37 2.15 27.62
CA ASP A 139 17.95 1.84 28.91
C ASP A 139 19.17 0.94 28.72
N PRO A 140 20.34 1.23 29.35
CA PRO A 140 21.54 0.42 29.23
C PRO A 140 21.40 -1.02 29.76
N ASP A 141 20.42 -1.27 30.63
CA ASP A 141 20.09 -2.60 31.19
C ASP A 141 18.96 -3.32 30.43
N PHE A 142 18.52 -2.80 29.28
CA PHE A 142 17.49 -3.40 28.44
C PHE A 142 17.86 -4.81 27.97
N ASP A 143 16.94 -5.74 28.10
CA ASP A 143 17.12 -7.13 27.65
C ASP A 143 16.47 -7.39 26.28
N ALA A 144 17.25 -7.23 25.21
CA ALA A 144 16.82 -7.45 23.83
C ALA A 144 16.37 -8.91 23.52
N ASN A 145 16.67 -9.88 24.41
CA ASN A 145 16.24 -11.28 24.23
C ASN A 145 14.84 -11.55 24.81
N ASN A 146 14.33 -10.66 25.67
CA ASN A 146 13.07 -10.82 26.37
C ASN A 146 12.17 -9.59 26.19
N ILE A 147 11.86 -9.24 24.93
CA ILE A 147 11.01 -8.11 24.60
C ILE A 147 9.53 -8.48 24.81
N LYS A 148 8.82 -7.65 25.58
CA LYS A 148 7.39 -7.75 25.84
C LYS A 148 6.57 -6.96 24.83
N GLN A 149 7.06 -5.78 24.44
CA GLN A 149 6.43 -4.83 23.53
C GLN A 149 7.48 -4.29 22.55
N TYR A 150 7.24 -4.41 21.28
CA TYR A 150 8.05 -3.76 20.26
C TYR A 150 7.58 -2.31 20.04
N GLY A 151 8.49 -1.40 19.78
CA GLY A 151 8.15 -0.02 19.44
C GLY A 151 7.48 0.09 18.09
N VAL A 152 7.96 -0.69 17.12
CA VAL A 152 7.38 -0.71 15.78
C VAL A 152 7.39 -2.12 15.18
N MET A 153 6.39 -2.41 14.38
CA MET A 153 6.36 -3.51 13.43
C MET A 153 6.11 -2.91 12.03
N PHE A 154 6.55 -3.57 10.97
CA PHE A 154 6.33 -3.11 9.61
C PHE A 154 6.08 -4.27 8.65
N GLY A 155 5.36 -3.99 7.56
CA GLY A 155 5.27 -4.88 6.40
C GLY A 155 6.62 -5.00 5.70
N THR A 156 6.88 -6.10 5.02
CA THR A 156 8.16 -6.32 4.31
C THR A 156 8.02 -6.22 2.79
N ASP A 157 6.82 -5.85 2.32
CA ASP A 157 6.52 -5.69 0.91
C ASP A 157 6.98 -4.31 0.39
N TRP A 158 7.13 -4.21 -0.90
CA TRP A 158 7.63 -3.02 -1.60
C TRP A 158 6.87 -1.73 -1.22
N ASN A 159 5.58 -1.78 -1.05
CA ASN A 159 4.74 -0.64 -0.71
C ASN A 159 5.06 -0.01 0.65
N VAL A 160 5.76 -0.72 1.53
CA VAL A 160 6.17 -0.22 2.84
C VAL A 160 7.46 0.59 2.75
N TYR A 161 8.49 0.09 2.08
CA TYR A 161 9.80 0.76 2.03
C TYR A 161 9.96 1.73 0.85
N MET A 162 9.22 1.55 -0.24
CA MET A 162 9.36 2.43 -1.42
C MET A 162 8.98 3.89 -1.19
N PRO A 163 7.94 4.25 -0.40
CA PRO A 163 7.70 5.65 -0.06
C PRO A 163 8.93 6.34 0.55
N PHE A 164 9.65 5.66 1.44
CA PHE A 164 10.86 6.17 2.08
C PHE A 164 12.03 6.28 1.09
N ILE A 165 12.19 5.30 0.20
CA ILE A 165 13.22 5.33 -0.86
C ILE A 165 12.99 6.52 -1.79
N LEU A 166 11.75 6.73 -2.24
CA LEU A 166 11.40 7.86 -3.11
C LEU A 166 11.52 9.20 -2.36
N SER A 167 11.14 9.26 -1.08
CA SER A 167 11.34 10.41 -0.21
C SER A 167 12.81 10.83 -0.14
N ALA A 168 13.73 9.88 -0.04
CA ALA A 168 15.16 10.11 -0.02
C ALA A 168 15.77 10.40 -1.41
N GLY A 169 14.96 10.40 -2.47
CA GLY A 169 15.40 10.59 -3.86
C GLY A 169 16.07 9.37 -4.48
N GLY A 170 15.85 8.18 -3.91
CA GLY A 170 16.18 6.89 -4.50
C GLY A 170 15.15 6.43 -5.55
N GLY A 171 15.16 5.17 -5.94
CA GLY A 171 14.17 4.59 -6.85
C GLY A 171 14.28 3.08 -6.96
N TYR A 172 13.19 2.45 -7.40
CA TYR A 172 13.17 1.01 -7.67
C TYR A 172 14.06 0.66 -8.86
N LEU A 173 13.98 1.46 -9.93
CA LEU A 173 14.91 1.42 -11.06
C LEU A 173 15.98 2.51 -10.92
N ASN A 174 17.11 2.31 -11.60
CA ASN A 174 18.16 3.31 -11.70
C ASN A 174 17.71 4.53 -12.53
N GLU A 175 18.55 5.58 -12.59
CA GLU A 175 18.21 6.81 -13.31
C GLU A 175 18.00 6.61 -14.83
N SER A 176 18.67 5.62 -15.43
CA SER A 176 18.52 5.27 -16.85
C SER A 176 17.30 4.38 -17.11
N MET A 177 16.62 3.89 -16.08
CA MET A 177 15.48 2.96 -16.14
C MET A 177 15.80 1.62 -16.87
N ASP A 178 17.07 1.24 -16.93
CA ASP A 178 17.55 0.04 -17.60
C ASP A 178 18.15 -1.01 -16.64
N GLY A 179 17.99 -0.81 -15.35
CA GLY A 179 18.45 -1.72 -14.31
C GLY A 179 17.86 -1.39 -12.94
N LEU A 180 18.11 -2.28 -11.96
CA LEU A 180 17.69 -2.11 -10.58
C LEU A 180 18.37 -0.89 -9.95
N GLY A 181 17.59 -0.06 -9.23
CA GLY A 181 18.04 1.12 -8.49
C GLY A 181 18.14 0.92 -6.98
N LEU A 182 17.65 -0.21 -6.47
CA LEU A 182 17.66 -0.49 -5.02
C LEU A 182 19.06 -0.68 -4.43
N ASN A 183 20.08 -0.85 -5.25
CA ASN A 183 21.49 -0.87 -4.86
C ASN A 183 22.16 0.50 -4.87
N ASP A 184 21.49 1.56 -5.34
CA ASP A 184 21.98 2.94 -5.23
C ASP A 184 22.12 3.32 -3.75
N GLU A 185 23.09 4.19 -3.43
CA GLU A 185 23.45 4.56 -2.05
C GLU A 185 22.21 4.95 -1.21
N LYS A 186 21.35 5.83 -1.73
CA LYS A 186 20.13 6.29 -1.03
C LYS A 186 19.12 5.17 -0.80
N SER A 187 18.83 4.39 -1.83
CA SER A 187 17.90 3.26 -1.75
C SER A 187 18.38 2.18 -0.79
N ALA A 188 19.65 1.80 -0.90
CA ALA A 188 20.26 0.79 -0.03
C ALA A 188 20.31 1.26 1.44
N GLN A 189 20.58 2.55 1.68
CA GLN A 189 20.58 3.11 3.03
C GLN A 189 19.19 3.02 3.68
N ILE A 190 18.11 3.32 2.96
CA ILE A 190 16.74 3.19 3.48
C ILE A 190 16.42 1.72 3.82
N LEU A 191 16.75 0.79 2.93
CA LEU A 191 16.56 -0.65 3.20
C LEU A 191 17.37 -1.10 4.42
N GLN A 192 18.59 -0.59 4.59
CA GLN A 192 19.42 -0.86 5.76
C GLN A 192 18.80 -0.28 7.04
N ASN A 193 18.26 0.95 6.98
CA ASN A 193 17.60 1.60 8.10
C ASN A 193 16.43 0.73 8.65
N PHE A 194 15.63 0.15 7.76
CA PHE A 194 14.58 -0.81 8.18
C PHE A 194 15.16 -2.08 8.81
N ALA A 195 16.24 -2.61 8.26
CA ALA A 195 16.91 -3.78 8.84
C ALA A 195 17.51 -3.49 10.22
N ASP A 196 18.01 -2.27 10.42
CA ASP A 196 18.58 -1.82 11.69
C ASP A 196 17.55 -1.69 12.80
N LEU A 197 16.28 -1.41 12.49
CA LEU A 197 15.17 -1.49 13.47
C LEU A 197 15.10 -2.89 14.11
N ILE A 198 15.41 -3.94 13.34
CA ILE A 198 15.38 -5.33 13.79
C ILE A 198 16.71 -5.72 14.45
N ASN A 199 17.83 -5.48 13.74
CA ASN A 199 19.12 -6.11 14.04
C ASN A 199 20.03 -5.26 14.93
N VAL A 200 19.85 -3.95 14.95
CA VAL A 200 20.70 -3.00 15.71
C VAL A 200 19.94 -2.41 16.89
N TYR A 201 18.77 -1.84 16.63
CA TYR A 201 17.97 -1.17 17.66
C TYR A 201 17.07 -2.13 18.44
N HIS A 202 16.78 -3.31 17.90
CA HIS A 202 15.89 -4.32 18.48
C HIS A 202 14.49 -3.79 18.81
N VAL A 203 14.04 -2.79 18.04
CA VAL A 203 12.72 -2.16 18.25
C VAL A 203 11.63 -2.77 17.39
N SER A 204 12.00 -3.67 16.46
CA SER A 204 11.08 -4.42 15.60
C SER A 204 11.34 -5.93 15.71
N PRO A 205 10.30 -6.78 15.61
CA PRO A 205 10.47 -8.21 15.70
C PRO A 205 11.19 -8.78 14.47
N THR A 206 12.01 -9.82 14.69
CA THR A 206 12.55 -10.65 13.61
C THR A 206 11.42 -11.37 12.87
N ALA A 207 11.66 -11.87 11.66
CA ALA A 207 10.67 -12.64 10.89
C ALA A 207 10.11 -13.84 11.68
N VAL A 208 10.95 -14.54 12.47
CA VAL A 208 10.52 -15.66 13.31
C VAL A 208 9.58 -15.20 14.42
N GLN A 209 9.90 -14.09 15.08
CA GLN A 209 9.05 -13.52 16.14
C GLN A 209 7.74 -12.99 15.56
N LYS A 210 7.79 -12.24 14.43
CA LYS A 210 6.63 -11.73 13.73
C LYS A 210 5.66 -12.86 13.32
N ASN A 211 6.18 -13.97 12.79
CA ASN A 211 5.36 -15.13 12.41
C ASN A 211 4.70 -15.83 13.62
N ALA A 212 5.24 -15.65 14.82
CA ALA A 212 4.64 -16.16 16.06
C ALA A 212 3.62 -15.19 16.69
N MET A 213 3.57 -13.95 16.21
CA MET A 213 2.60 -12.93 16.67
C MET A 213 1.24 -13.13 15.98
N PRO A 214 0.15 -12.63 16.56
CA PRO A 214 -1.15 -12.57 15.88
C PRO A 214 -1.11 -11.54 14.72
N SER A 215 -2.26 -11.33 14.06
CA SER A 215 -2.37 -10.26 13.05
C SER A 215 -1.96 -8.89 13.62
N ALA A 216 -1.52 -7.99 12.76
CA ALA A 216 -1.04 -6.66 13.17
C ALA A 216 -2.05 -5.90 14.04
N ALA A 217 -3.33 -5.91 13.67
CA ALA A 217 -4.39 -5.28 14.45
C ALA A 217 -4.53 -5.89 15.85
N THR A 218 -4.43 -7.22 15.95
CA THR A 218 -4.47 -7.92 17.25
C THR A 218 -3.20 -7.65 18.07
N ALA A 219 -2.04 -7.59 17.42
CA ALA A 219 -0.76 -7.29 18.08
C ALA A 219 -0.75 -5.86 18.64
N LEU A 220 -1.28 -4.89 17.90
CA LEU A 220 -1.48 -3.51 18.37
C LEU A 220 -2.46 -3.46 19.56
N ALA A 221 -3.63 -4.10 19.43
CA ALA A 221 -4.62 -4.13 20.51
C ALA A 221 -4.09 -4.79 21.79
N ALA A 222 -3.25 -5.82 21.65
CA ALA A 222 -2.61 -6.52 22.77
C ALA A 222 -1.33 -5.84 23.27
N LYS A 223 -0.96 -4.67 22.76
CA LYS A 223 0.27 -3.94 23.07
C LYS A 223 1.55 -4.78 22.87
N GLN A 224 1.53 -5.71 21.93
CA GLN A 224 2.74 -6.44 21.51
C GLN A 224 3.60 -5.60 20.57
N THR A 225 3.00 -4.62 19.92
CA THR A 225 3.69 -3.55 19.21
C THR A 225 2.98 -2.23 19.47
N ALA A 226 3.71 -1.12 19.54
CA ALA A 226 3.14 0.21 19.76
C ALA A 226 2.78 0.91 18.44
N MET A 227 3.56 0.68 17.38
CA MET A 227 3.37 1.24 16.04
C MET A 227 3.38 0.14 14.98
N TYR A 228 2.72 0.42 13.84
CA TYR A 228 2.75 -0.45 12.67
C TYR A 228 2.77 0.39 11.38
N ILE A 229 3.77 0.15 10.53
CA ILE A 229 3.86 0.76 9.19
C ILE A 229 3.40 -0.26 8.16
N ASP A 230 2.29 0.03 7.50
CA ASP A 230 1.75 -0.82 6.43
C ASP A 230 0.59 -0.08 5.73
N GLY A 231 -0.09 -0.76 4.80
CA GLY A 231 -1.20 -0.20 4.07
C GLY A 231 -2.49 -0.04 4.89
N SER A 232 -3.31 0.90 4.48
CA SER A 232 -4.60 1.22 5.12
C SER A 232 -5.64 0.09 5.04
N TRP A 233 -5.37 -1.02 4.35
CA TRP A 233 -6.21 -2.23 4.45
C TRP A 233 -6.31 -2.79 5.88
N ASN A 234 -5.39 -2.45 6.76
CA ASN A 234 -5.43 -2.84 8.17
C ASN A 234 -6.44 -2.05 9.00
N HIS A 235 -6.97 -0.91 8.50
CA HIS A 235 -7.88 -0.05 9.25
C HIS A 235 -9.19 -0.75 9.62
N LEU A 236 -9.73 -1.61 8.73
CA LEU A 236 -10.94 -2.39 9.02
C LEU A 236 -10.73 -3.36 10.18
N ASP A 237 -9.57 -4.04 10.22
CA ASP A 237 -9.23 -4.95 11.30
C ASP A 237 -8.95 -4.20 12.61
N LEU A 238 -8.31 -3.04 12.54
CA LEU A 238 -8.08 -2.15 13.69
C LEU A 238 -9.40 -1.64 14.29
N MET A 239 -10.33 -1.18 13.45
CA MET A 239 -11.67 -0.79 13.88
C MET A 239 -12.37 -1.91 14.66
N ASN A 240 -12.20 -3.16 14.23
CA ASN A 240 -12.86 -4.33 14.83
C ASN A 240 -12.07 -4.94 16.01
N SER A 241 -10.82 -4.54 16.24
CA SER A 241 -9.95 -5.13 17.25
C SER A 241 -10.24 -4.67 18.68
N GLY A 242 -10.96 -3.56 18.85
CA GLY A 242 -11.14 -2.87 20.13
C GLY A 242 -9.90 -2.08 20.58
N CYS A 243 -8.89 -1.92 19.73
CA CYS A 243 -7.73 -1.07 19.98
C CYS A 243 -8.13 0.41 20.04
N ASN A 244 -7.60 1.17 20.98
CA ASN A 244 -7.58 2.63 20.93
C ASN A 244 -6.43 3.04 20.01
N TRP A 245 -6.74 3.19 18.72
CA TRP A 245 -5.73 3.37 17.68
C TRP A 245 -5.81 4.73 16.99
N GLY A 246 -4.70 5.15 16.43
CA GLY A 246 -4.58 6.36 15.63
C GLY A 246 -3.77 6.13 14.36
N VAL A 247 -3.76 7.15 13.50
CA VAL A 247 -2.93 7.22 12.29
C VAL A 247 -2.04 8.45 12.32
N GLY A 248 -0.83 8.31 11.80
CA GLY A 248 0.10 9.41 11.61
C GLY A 248 0.71 9.38 10.21
N VAL A 249 1.36 10.47 9.84
CA VAL A 249 2.17 10.55 8.63
C VAL A 249 3.43 9.69 8.79
N LEU A 250 3.97 9.20 7.66
CA LEU A 250 5.24 8.47 7.66
C LEU A 250 6.40 9.40 8.08
N PRO A 251 7.45 8.88 8.74
CA PRO A 251 8.69 9.63 8.91
C PRO A 251 9.28 10.00 7.56
N ILE A 252 9.88 11.18 7.46
CA ILE A 252 10.45 11.69 6.21
C ILE A 252 11.93 12.03 6.36
N ASP A 253 12.68 11.90 5.25
CA ASP A 253 14.05 12.39 5.15
C ASP A 253 14.09 13.74 4.41
N GLU A 254 13.87 13.75 3.08
CA GLU A 254 13.94 14.97 2.25
C GLU A 254 12.56 15.49 1.86
N ASN A 255 11.71 14.62 1.29
CA ASN A 255 10.38 14.98 0.81
C ASN A 255 9.36 13.91 1.21
N TYR A 256 8.18 14.33 1.64
CA TYR A 256 7.12 13.37 1.93
C TYR A 256 6.63 12.70 0.66
N THR A 257 6.53 11.38 0.70
CA THR A 257 6.01 10.59 -0.41
C THR A 257 5.12 9.47 0.12
N THR A 258 4.03 9.21 -0.55
CA THR A 258 3.16 8.05 -0.34
C THR A 258 2.60 7.58 -1.68
N PHE A 259 1.79 6.52 -1.69
CA PHE A 259 1.18 5.97 -2.89
C PHE A 259 -0.35 6.06 -2.84
N PHE A 260 -0.95 6.20 -4.02
CA PHE A 260 -2.22 5.57 -4.31
C PHE A 260 -1.94 4.20 -4.90
N ASP A 261 -2.35 3.16 -4.19
CA ASP A 261 -2.16 1.78 -4.60
C ASP A 261 -3.45 0.98 -4.45
N GLY A 262 -3.52 -0.16 -5.09
CA GLY A 262 -4.63 -1.09 -4.98
C GLY A 262 -5.09 -1.66 -6.31
N GLY A 263 -6.12 -2.47 -6.25
CA GLY A 263 -6.67 -3.11 -7.42
C GLY A 263 -7.61 -2.20 -8.21
N SER A 264 -7.87 -2.57 -9.46
CA SER A 264 -8.94 -1.99 -10.25
C SER A 264 -9.80 -3.07 -10.90
N LEU A 265 -11.00 -2.67 -11.29
CA LEU A 265 -11.88 -3.50 -12.11
C LEU A 265 -11.43 -3.42 -13.56
N ILE A 266 -11.28 -4.57 -14.19
CA ILE A 266 -10.95 -4.69 -15.61
C ILE A 266 -12.10 -5.36 -16.35
N ILE A 267 -12.33 -4.96 -17.59
CA ILE A 267 -13.35 -5.54 -18.48
C ILE A 267 -12.63 -6.29 -19.59
N PHE A 268 -12.89 -7.59 -19.72
CA PHE A 268 -12.25 -8.42 -20.74
C PHE A 268 -12.87 -8.20 -22.11
N LYS A 269 -12.03 -8.15 -23.16
CA LYS A 269 -12.49 -8.03 -24.57
C LYS A 269 -13.29 -9.23 -25.05
N SER A 270 -13.19 -10.36 -24.38
CA SER A 270 -13.98 -11.56 -24.66
C SER A 270 -15.46 -11.46 -24.23
N THR A 271 -15.81 -10.46 -23.41
CA THR A 271 -17.19 -10.27 -22.93
C THR A 271 -18.20 -10.18 -24.06
N LYS A 272 -19.37 -10.77 -23.84
CA LYS A 272 -20.56 -10.61 -24.69
C LYS A 272 -21.57 -9.62 -24.12
N HIS A 273 -21.23 -9.01 -22.96
CA HIS A 273 -22.12 -8.23 -22.12
C HIS A 273 -21.49 -6.87 -21.74
N LEU A 274 -20.86 -6.17 -22.71
CA LEU A 274 -20.10 -4.95 -22.43
C LEU A 274 -20.94 -3.90 -21.66
N GLU A 275 -22.14 -3.57 -22.13
CA GLU A 275 -23.03 -2.60 -21.46
C GLU A 275 -23.38 -3.00 -20.01
N ALA A 276 -23.56 -4.32 -19.76
CA ALA A 276 -23.81 -4.79 -18.39
C ALA A 276 -22.56 -4.72 -17.52
N SER A 277 -21.39 -4.96 -18.11
CA SER A 277 -20.08 -4.85 -17.44
C SER A 277 -19.79 -3.39 -17.05
N GLU A 278 -20.06 -2.43 -17.92
CA GLU A 278 -19.95 -0.99 -17.64
C GLU A 278 -20.88 -0.54 -16.51
N LYS A 279 -22.13 -1.00 -16.51
CA LYS A 279 -23.09 -0.72 -15.43
C LYS A 279 -22.64 -1.33 -14.09
N LEU A 280 -22.09 -2.54 -14.11
CA LEU A 280 -21.52 -3.18 -12.93
C LEU A 280 -20.31 -2.40 -12.41
N TYR A 281 -19.42 -1.97 -13.32
CA TYR A 281 -18.29 -1.13 -13.01
C TYR A 281 -18.74 0.16 -12.29
N LEU A 282 -19.63 0.93 -12.90
CA LEU A 282 -20.17 2.19 -12.34
C LEU A 282 -20.79 1.99 -10.95
N TRP A 283 -21.51 0.87 -10.75
CA TRP A 283 -22.11 0.59 -9.46
C TRP A 283 -21.09 0.27 -8.38
N LEU A 284 -20.03 -0.48 -8.71
CA LEU A 284 -18.98 -0.86 -7.76
C LEU A 284 -18.06 0.30 -7.41
N THR A 285 -17.86 1.25 -8.32
CA THR A 285 -16.85 2.31 -8.20
C THR A 285 -17.39 3.67 -7.77
N ASN A 286 -18.70 3.83 -7.75
CA ASN A 286 -19.33 5.04 -7.20
C ASN A 286 -19.55 4.86 -5.69
N PRO A 287 -18.86 5.65 -4.83
CA PRO A 287 -18.99 5.55 -3.37
C PRO A 287 -20.42 5.71 -2.84
N GLU A 288 -21.29 6.35 -3.61
CA GLU A 288 -22.68 6.64 -3.24
C GLU A 288 -23.71 5.72 -3.91
N SER A 289 -23.27 4.69 -4.63
CA SER A 289 -24.16 3.83 -5.44
C SER A 289 -25.11 2.96 -4.62
N SER A 290 -24.76 2.61 -3.41
CA SER A 290 -25.57 1.83 -2.49
C SER A 290 -25.01 1.88 -1.08
N GLU A 291 -25.84 1.59 -0.08
CA GLU A 291 -25.45 1.57 1.33
C GLU A 291 -24.22 0.68 1.60
N ARG A 292 -24.15 -0.49 0.94
CA ARG A 292 -22.99 -1.41 1.10
C ARG A 292 -21.72 -0.87 0.49
N ILE A 293 -21.79 -0.20 -0.66
CA ILE A 293 -20.63 0.43 -1.28
C ILE A 293 -20.19 1.64 -0.46
N THR A 294 -21.12 2.45 0.02
CA THR A 294 -20.84 3.56 0.93
C THR A 294 -20.09 3.07 2.18
N GLU A 295 -20.57 1.99 2.80
CA GLU A 295 -19.93 1.41 3.98
C GLU A 295 -18.49 0.96 3.68
N LEU A 296 -18.24 0.39 2.51
CA LEU A 296 -16.91 -0.05 2.08
C LEU A 296 -15.93 1.13 1.99
N TYR A 297 -16.37 2.27 1.45
CA TYR A 297 -15.56 3.49 1.39
C TYR A 297 -15.40 4.17 2.76
N ARG A 298 -16.35 4.02 3.66
CA ARG A 298 -16.28 4.56 5.02
C ARG A 298 -15.43 3.72 5.98
N THR A 299 -15.15 2.47 5.63
CA THR A 299 -14.41 1.57 6.54
C THR A 299 -13.06 1.13 5.99
N LEU A 300 -12.91 0.97 4.68
CA LEU A 300 -11.74 0.34 4.08
C LEU A 300 -11.15 1.17 2.94
N TRP A 301 -11.87 1.31 1.83
CA TRP A 301 -11.33 1.90 0.62
C TRP A 301 -11.33 3.43 0.65
N MET A 302 -10.45 4.02 -0.14
CA MET A 302 -10.40 5.45 -0.40
C MET A 302 -10.96 5.72 -1.80
N PRO A 303 -11.82 6.73 -1.99
CA PRO A 303 -12.26 7.14 -3.32
C PRO A 303 -11.08 7.56 -4.21
N VAL A 304 -11.26 7.54 -5.51
CA VAL A 304 -10.24 7.99 -6.49
C VAL A 304 -10.69 9.19 -7.31
N GLN A 305 -11.94 9.63 -7.14
CA GLN A 305 -12.45 10.83 -7.76
C GLN A 305 -11.96 12.07 -7.00
N THR A 306 -11.48 13.06 -7.74
CA THR A 306 -10.90 14.29 -7.20
C THR A 306 -11.82 15.05 -6.25
N GLU A 307 -13.14 15.01 -6.49
CA GLU A 307 -14.12 15.69 -5.63
C GLU A 307 -14.07 15.20 -4.17
N TYR A 308 -13.77 13.93 -3.92
CA TYR A 308 -13.67 13.37 -2.57
C TYR A 308 -12.41 13.81 -1.79
N TYR A 309 -11.55 14.63 -2.41
CA TYR A 309 -10.37 15.22 -1.79
C TYR A 309 -10.39 16.74 -1.78
N THR A 310 -11.30 17.37 -2.54
CA THR A 310 -11.34 18.83 -2.72
C THR A 310 -12.63 19.49 -2.23
N ASP A 311 -13.73 18.74 -2.17
CA ASP A 311 -15.02 19.20 -1.65
C ASP A 311 -15.16 18.79 -0.17
N PRO A 312 -15.30 19.73 0.79
CA PRO A 312 -15.41 19.40 2.21
C PRO A 312 -16.56 18.44 2.54
N ASP A 313 -17.72 18.56 1.89
CA ASP A 313 -18.87 17.69 2.14
C ASP A 313 -18.59 16.26 1.64
N LYS A 314 -17.85 16.13 0.53
CA LYS A 314 -17.42 14.84 0.00
C LYS A 314 -16.31 14.21 0.83
N ILE A 315 -15.37 15.00 1.34
CA ILE A 315 -14.35 14.52 2.28
C ILE A 315 -15.04 13.96 3.53
N ASP A 316 -15.94 14.72 4.12
CA ASP A 316 -16.64 14.31 5.34
C ASP A 316 -17.54 13.08 5.12
N PHE A 317 -18.04 12.88 3.92
CA PHE A 317 -18.85 11.71 3.56
C PHE A 317 -18.11 10.37 3.83
N TRP A 318 -16.80 10.27 3.54
CA TRP A 318 -16.05 9.02 3.67
C TRP A 318 -14.92 9.06 4.71
N ALA A 319 -14.47 10.25 5.10
CA ALA A 319 -13.30 10.47 5.94
C ALA A 319 -13.62 11.28 7.22
N SER A 320 -14.90 11.40 7.59
CA SER A 320 -15.27 12.01 8.86
C SER A 320 -14.67 11.25 10.03
N GLU A 321 -14.05 11.98 10.96
CA GLU A 321 -13.47 11.42 12.19
C GLU A 321 -14.54 10.94 13.20
N GLU A 322 -15.83 11.11 12.88
CA GLU A 322 -16.94 10.48 13.61
C GLU A 322 -17.16 9.01 13.21
N LEU A 323 -16.54 8.56 12.09
CA LEU A 323 -16.63 7.18 11.62
C LEU A 323 -15.66 6.28 12.40
N PRO A 324 -16.09 5.08 12.81
CA PRO A 324 -15.25 4.18 13.65
C PRO A 324 -13.90 3.78 13.04
N ALA A 325 -13.78 3.78 11.71
CA ALA A 325 -12.55 3.45 11.00
C ALA A 325 -11.71 4.70 10.63
N ARG A 326 -12.05 5.85 11.16
CA ARG A 326 -11.40 7.14 10.85
C ARG A 326 -11.04 7.86 12.15
N PRO A 327 -9.88 7.52 12.77
CA PRO A 327 -9.45 8.12 14.02
C PRO A 327 -9.17 9.62 13.86
N GLU A 328 -9.02 10.33 14.98
CA GLU A 328 -8.62 11.72 15.01
C GLU A 328 -7.33 11.97 14.20
N GLY A 329 -7.32 13.04 13.40
CA GLY A 329 -6.21 13.37 12.49
C GLY A 329 -6.21 12.60 11.16
N PHE A 330 -7.22 11.74 10.90
CA PHE A 330 -7.30 10.96 9.67
C PHE A 330 -7.33 11.83 8.41
N GLN A 331 -8.06 12.95 8.44
CA GLN A 331 -8.14 13.84 7.28
C GLN A 331 -6.79 14.47 6.95
N ASP A 332 -6.00 14.87 7.94
CA ASP A 332 -4.65 15.41 7.71
C ASP A 332 -3.67 14.29 7.29
N ALA A 333 -3.59 13.20 8.06
CA ALA A 333 -2.59 12.15 7.89
C ALA A 333 -2.81 11.25 6.65
N ILE A 334 -4.06 11.09 6.22
CA ILE A 334 -4.41 10.21 5.11
C ILE A 334 -4.92 11.02 3.91
N VAL A 335 -6.02 11.78 4.08
CA VAL A 335 -6.68 12.42 2.93
C VAL A 335 -5.76 13.46 2.32
N LYS A 336 -5.32 14.45 3.12
CA LYS A 336 -4.50 15.55 2.64
C LYS A 336 -3.09 15.09 2.27
N ALA A 337 -2.45 14.30 3.12
CA ALA A 337 -1.11 13.78 2.84
C ALA A 337 -1.06 12.98 1.53
N THR A 338 -2.09 12.15 1.26
CA THR A 338 -2.15 11.37 0.02
C THR A 338 -2.47 12.27 -1.17
N TYR A 339 -3.43 13.20 -1.05
CA TYR A 339 -3.80 14.11 -2.14
C TYR A 339 -2.62 14.98 -2.60
N ASP A 340 -1.85 15.52 -1.65
CA ASP A 340 -0.77 16.45 -1.92
C ASP A 340 0.54 15.76 -2.32
N HIS A 341 0.78 14.50 -1.90
CA HIS A 341 2.10 13.86 -1.96
C HIS A 341 2.11 12.44 -2.56
N ALA A 342 0.97 11.91 -2.99
CA ALA A 342 0.97 10.60 -3.62
C ALA A 342 1.62 10.64 -5.00
N VAL A 343 2.43 9.63 -5.28
CA VAL A 343 2.98 9.34 -6.59
C VAL A 343 2.38 8.04 -7.13
N VAL A 344 2.57 7.79 -8.42
CA VAL A 344 2.17 6.51 -9.03
C VAL A 344 2.93 5.38 -8.35
N ALA A 345 2.20 4.37 -7.88
CA ALA A 345 2.82 3.24 -7.17
C ALA A 345 3.78 2.48 -8.09
N THR A 346 4.87 1.99 -7.52
CA THR A 346 5.95 1.31 -8.25
C THR A 346 5.44 0.12 -9.07
N GLU A 347 4.56 -0.71 -8.47
CA GLU A 347 3.92 -1.85 -9.15
C GLU A 347 3.15 -1.43 -10.41
N ILE A 348 2.53 -0.25 -10.38
CA ILE A 348 1.74 0.29 -11.48
C ILE A 348 2.64 0.69 -12.66
N ASN A 349 3.83 1.18 -12.38
CA ASN A 349 4.66 1.87 -13.35
C ASN A 349 5.78 0.99 -13.93
N VAL A 350 6.39 0.10 -13.13
CA VAL A 350 7.53 -0.72 -13.57
C VAL A 350 7.07 -1.90 -14.39
N LYS A 351 7.63 -2.06 -15.60
CA LYS A 351 7.40 -3.25 -16.43
C LYS A 351 8.07 -4.48 -15.84
N ASN A 352 7.41 -5.63 -15.95
CA ASN A 352 7.84 -6.91 -15.34
C ASN A 352 8.03 -6.83 -13.81
N PHE A 353 7.33 -5.91 -13.15
CA PHE A 353 7.49 -5.67 -11.71
C PHE A 353 7.44 -6.94 -10.87
N ASN A 354 6.48 -7.82 -11.10
CA ASN A 354 6.28 -9.00 -10.25
C ASN A 354 7.44 -10.00 -10.32
N GLU A 355 8.01 -10.21 -11.51
CA GLU A 355 9.18 -11.07 -11.71
C GLU A 355 10.41 -10.47 -11.03
N ILE A 356 10.63 -9.17 -11.20
CA ILE A 356 11.74 -8.46 -10.58
C ILE A 356 11.56 -8.47 -9.06
N ASN A 357 10.36 -8.13 -8.56
CA ASN A 357 10.08 -8.02 -7.14
C ASN A 357 10.17 -9.37 -6.41
N THR A 358 9.88 -10.49 -7.08
CA THR A 358 10.10 -11.83 -6.52
C THR A 358 11.58 -12.07 -6.18
N LEU A 359 12.49 -11.66 -7.06
CA LEU A 359 13.93 -11.77 -6.82
C LEU A 359 14.39 -10.80 -5.74
N VAL A 360 13.91 -9.55 -5.78
CA VAL A 360 14.21 -8.51 -4.80
C VAL A 360 13.76 -8.94 -3.40
N SER A 361 12.52 -9.38 -3.24
CA SER A 361 11.95 -9.82 -1.96
C SER A 361 12.76 -10.98 -1.36
N SER A 362 13.17 -11.96 -2.20
CA SER A 362 14.02 -13.06 -1.76
C SER A 362 15.40 -12.59 -1.29
N ALA A 363 15.98 -11.59 -1.94
CA ALA A 363 17.24 -10.98 -1.51
C ALA A 363 17.11 -10.19 -0.21
N LEU A 364 16.01 -9.45 -0.06
CA LEU A 364 15.70 -8.67 1.15
C LEU A 364 15.51 -9.54 2.40
N GLU A 365 15.05 -10.79 2.28
CA GLU A 365 15.03 -11.72 3.43
C GLU A 365 16.40 -11.91 4.08
N GLN A 366 17.49 -11.82 3.30
CA GLN A 366 18.85 -11.88 3.85
C GLN A 366 19.22 -10.61 4.62
N VAL A 367 18.66 -9.47 4.20
CA VAL A 367 18.84 -8.16 4.85
C VAL A 367 18.07 -8.12 6.17
N TRP A 368 16.77 -8.47 6.13
CA TRP A 368 15.92 -8.52 7.33
C TRP A 368 16.44 -9.49 8.39
N SER A 369 17.07 -10.58 7.95
CA SER A 369 17.69 -11.56 8.88
C SER A 369 19.10 -11.19 9.35
N GLY A 370 19.64 -10.02 8.97
CA GLY A 370 20.98 -9.57 9.34
C GLY A 370 22.14 -10.38 8.75
N LYS A 371 21.87 -11.20 7.73
CA LYS A 371 22.91 -12.04 7.09
C LYS A 371 23.74 -11.27 6.06
N LYS A 372 23.15 -10.23 5.47
CA LYS A 372 23.79 -9.33 4.49
C LYS A 372 23.37 -7.91 4.77
N THR A 373 24.19 -6.96 4.35
CA THR A 373 23.77 -5.56 4.23
C THR A 373 22.83 -5.40 3.04
N ALA A 374 22.05 -4.32 3.03
CA ALA A 374 21.17 -4.00 1.92
C ALA A 374 21.95 -3.81 0.61
N GLU A 375 23.09 -3.10 0.67
CA GLU A 375 23.98 -2.91 -0.48
C GLU A 375 24.49 -4.22 -1.06
N GLU A 376 24.97 -5.15 -0.21
CA GLU A 376 25.43 -6.47 -0.63
C GLU A 376 24.32 -7.27 -1.32
N ALA A 377 23.16 -7.37 -0.68
CA ALA A 377 22.03 -8.15 -1.18
C ALA A 377 21.49 -7.60 -2.51
N MET A 378 21.30 -6.28 -2.61
CA MET A 378 20.79 -5.65 -3.82
C MET A 378 21.82 -5.66 -4.97
N THR A 379 23.10 -5.55 -4.66
CA THR A 379 24.16 -5.69 -5.67
C THR A 379 24.24 -7.11 -6.22
N GLU A 380 24.08 -8.13 -5.39
CA GLU A 380 24.09 -9.53 -5.85
C GLU A 380 22.92 -9.89 -6.74
N VAL A 381 21.70 -9.41 -6.41
CA VAL A 381 20.50 -9.71 -7.20
C VAL A 381 20.42 -8.92 -8.49
N LYS A 382 21.12 -7.78 -8.57
CA LYS A 382 21.08 -6.83 -9.69
C LYS A 382 21.30 -7.51 -11.06
N SER A 383 22.26 -8.39 -11.19
CA SER A 383 22.54 -9.06 -12.48
C SER A 383 21.38 -9.92 -12.99
N GLN A 384 20.54 -10.42 -12.10
CA GLN A 384 19.38 -11.22 -12.43
C GLN A 384 18.20 -10.32 -12.77
N THR A 385 17.97 -9.27 -11.97
CA THR A 385 16.88 -8.31 -12.17
C THR A 385 17.09 -7.44 -13.39
N ASP A 386 18.32 -6.94 -13.67
CA ASP A 386 18.61 -6.09 -14.84
C ASP A 386 18.24 -6.78 -16.17
N SER A 387 18.30 -8.11 -16.22
CA SER A 387 17.90 -8.85 -17.42
C SER A 387 16.38 -8.88 -17.66
N LEU A 388 15.59 -8.51 -16.65
CA LEU A 388 14.12 -8.45 -16.69
C LEU A 388 13.60 -7.02 -16.84
N VAL A 389 14.46 -6.00 -16.59
CA VAL A 389 14.06 -4.60 -16.63
C VAL A 389 13.80 -4.16 -18.08
N GLU A 390 12.58 -3.70 -18.32
CA GLU A 390 12.13 -3.12 -19.61
C GLU A 390 11.71 -1.64 -19.46
N GLY A 391 12.09 -1.00 -18.33
CA GLY A 391 11.75 0.39 -18.03
C GLY A 391 10.39 0.53 -17.36
N THR A 392 9.75 1.66 -17.60
CA THR A 392 8.46 2.02 -17.00
C THR A 392 7.40 2.27 -18.07
N TYR A 393 6.13 2.13 -17.68
CA TYR A 393 5.01 2.44 -18.57
C TYR A 393 4.87 3.96 -18.81
N SER A 394 5.14 4.78 -17.80
CA SER A 394 5.06 6.24 -17.90
C SER A 394 6.27 6.87 -18.62
N GLY A 395 7.41 6.19 -18.69
CA GLY A 395 8.68 6.78 -19.06
C GLY A 395 9.34 7.62 -17.95
N GLU A 396 8.79 7.60 -16.74
CA GLU A 396 9.32 8.29 -15.56
C GLU A 396 9.86 7.26 -14.55
N ARG A 397 10.93 7.63 -13.83
CA ARG A 397 11.51 6.80 -12.77
C ARG A 397 10.51 6.65 -11.60
N SER A 398 10.35 5.46 -11.13
CA SER A 398 9.51 5.14 -9.95
C SER A 398 10.34 4.45 -8.86
#